data_29849f0aa5996ff83299ddf80864a46b
#
_entry.id   29849f0aa5996ff83299ddf80864a46b
#
_cell.length_a   1.000
_cell.length_b   1.000
_cell.length_c   1.000
_cell.angle_alpha   90.00
_cell.angle_beta   90.00
_cell.angle_gamma   90.00
#
_symmetry.space_group_name_H-M   'P 1'
#
loop_
_entity.id
_entity.type
_entity.pdbx_description
1 polymer ?
#
loop_
_entity_poly.entity_id
_entity_poly.type
_entity_poly.pdbx_seq_one_letter_code
_entity_poly.pdbx_strand_id
1 'polypeptide(L)'
;MNGRRPISAALLGAALLLVTACGGGGGSDAGSDGKGKADKAAEANKPSEAVVTIAPKDGAGGVATSGALKVTADKGTLSQVEVEDSKGNPVQGEITGGGTSWTPAHHLAASTKYKVHAVAKDSAGRESAKDSSFTTLTPQNTFVGTFTPEDGSKVGVGMPFSVRFTRGITHPEDVEKAISIKTEPAVDVEGHWFGNDRLDFRPEKYWAAGTKVTVKMNLDGVEGRDGVYGKQVRTVKFTVGRSQVSTVDAKKHMMTVERDGKVIKKIPVTTGKPGYDTWNGQMVISERLRVTRMNGDTVGYGGEYDIKDVPHAMRLTNSGTFIHGNYWGGGTFGNVNSSHGCVGLADVRGGYDKKVSAAWFFDRSMVGDVVVVKNSHDQTVAPDNGYNGWNMSWADWKK
;
A
#
# COMPACT_ATOMS: atom_id res chain seq x y z
N MET A 1 15.82 -37.19 -28.30
CA MET A 1 17.14 -37.57 -27.74
C MET A 1 17.20 -36.97 -26.35
N ASN A 2 16.71 -37.66 -25.40
CA ASN A 2 17.30 -38.45 -24.31
C ASN A 2 18.22 -37.62 -23.37
N GLY A 3 17.82 -37.56 -22.11
CA GLY A 3 18.66 -37.09 -21.00
C GLY A 3 17.90 -36.93 -19.67
N ARG A 4 17.25 -37.98 -19.18
CA ARG A 4 16.81 -38.10 -17.78
C ARG A 4 18.00 -38.43 -16.87
N ARG A 5 18.17 -37.74 -15.76
CA ARG A 5 19.00 -38.20 -14.63
C ARG A 5 18.13 -38.25 -13.36
N PRO A 6 18.21 -39.31 -12.56
CA PRO A 6 17.42 -39.50 -11.35
C PRO A 6 18.09 -38.89 -10.14
N ILE A 7 17.27 -38.34 -9.22
CA ILE A 7 17.69 -37.88 -7.89
C ILE A 7 17.50 -39.06 -6.95
N SER A 8 18.59 -39.48 -6.30
CA SER A 8 18.64 -40.53 -5.31
C SER A 8 18.08 -40.06 -3.97
N ALA A 9 17.11 -40.79 -3.45
CA ALA A 9 16.63 -40.64 -2.08
C ALA A 9 17.58 -41.36 -1.13
N ALA A 10 18.09 -40.64 -0.10
CA ALA A 10 18.81 -41.22 1.00
C ALA A 10 17.87 -41.41 2.19
N LEU A 11 17.53 -42.69 2.44
CA LEU A 11 16.88 -43.15 3.69
C LEU A 11 17.95 -43.24 4.79
N LEU A 12 17.78 -42.49 5.87
CA LEU A 12 18.52 -42.74 7.14
C LEU A 12 17.62 -43.56 8.06
N GLY A 13 18.02 -44.79 8.30
CA GLY A 13 17.40 -45.69 9.23
C GLY A 13 17.78 -45.36 10.67
N ALA A 14 16.78 -45.32 11.56
CA ALA A 14 16.96 -45.27 13.00
C ALA A 14 17.33 -46.66 13.53
N ALA A 15 18.49 -46.79 14.15
CA ALA A 15 18.89 -47.99 14.88
C ALA A 15 18.50 -47.85 16.35
N LEU A 16 17.53 -48.71 16.77
CA LEU A 16 17.26 -48.96 18.18
C LEU A 16 18.37 -49.86 18.74
N LEU A 17 19.10 -49.38 19.73
CA LEU A 17 19.97 -50.21 20.57
C LEU A 17 19.30 -50.50 21.90
N LEU A 18 18.81 -51.72 22.03
CA LEU A 18 18.43 -52.36 23.29
C LEU A 18 19.72 -52.86 23.96
N VAL A 19 20.03 -52.33 25.14
CA VAL A 19 21.08 -52.90 26.02
C VAL A 19 20.41 -53.53 27.20
N THR A 20 20.39 -54.87 27.21
CA THR A 20 20.15 -55.70 28.38
C THR A 20 21.45 -55.86 29.14
N ALA A 21 21.48 -55.49 30.39
CA ALA A 21 22.57 -55.79 31.31
C ALA A 21 22.06 -56.70 32.41
N CYS A 22 22.60 -57.89 32.47
CA CYS A 22 22.51 -58.77 33.60
C CYS A 22 23.90 -58.98 34.21
N GLY A 23 24.00 -58.72 35.48
CA GLY A 23 24.53 -59.56 36.49
C GLY A 23 26.01 -59.62 36.83
N GLY A 24 26.28 -59.32 38.10
CA GLY A 24 27.14 -60.15 38.94
C GLY A 24 28.40 -59.60 39.54
N GLY A 25 28.38 -59.31 40.84
CA GLY A 25 29.45 -59.72 41.73
C GLY A 25 30.54 -58.78 42.19
N GLY A 26 30.45 -58.27 43.39
CA GLY A 26 31.49 -58.31 44.40
C GLY A 26 32.62 -57.24 44.46
N GLY A 27 32.69 -56.52 45.61
CA GLY A 27 33.93 -55.95 46.11
C GLY A 27 33.84 -54.49 46.59
N SER A 28 33.86 -54.34 47.89
CA SER A 28 33.98 -53.12 48.70
C SER A 28 35.12 -52.18 48.24
N ASP A 29 34.90 -50.84 48.19
CA ASP A 29 35.50 -49.95 49.16
C ASP A 29 35.01 -48.49 49.00
N ALA A 30 35.15 -47.77 50.12
CA ALA A 30 34.57 -46.48 50.42
C ALA A 30 35.14 -45.32 49.55
N GLY A 31 34.26 -44.39 49.19
CA GLY A 31 34.62 -43.09 48.62
C GLY A 31 33.38 -42.18 48.51
N SER A 32 33.22 -41.36 49.54
CA SER A 32 32.25 -40.28 49.66
C SER A 32 32.39 -39.28 48.49
N ASP A 33 31.48 -39.28 47.51
CA ASP A 33 31.22 -38.12 46.62
C ASP A 33 29.98 -38.34 45.70
N GLY A 34 29.07 -39.26 46.05
CA GLY A 34 27.94 -39.63 45.22
C GLY A 34 26.64 -38.79 45.32
N LYS A 35 26.51 -37.91 46.34
CA LYS A 35 25.23 -37.19 46.56
C LYS A 35 24.97 -36.06 45.56
N GLY A 36 25.94 -35.32 45.12
CA GLY A 36 25.72 -34.16 44.24
C GLY A 36 25.38 -34.49 42.77
N LYS A 37 25.66 -35.72 42.29
CA LYS A 37 25.26 -36.16 40.93
C LYS A 37 23.87 -36.76 40.85
N ALA A 38 23.46 -37.46 41.94
CA ALA A 38 22.12 -38.05 42.03
C ALA A 38 21.03 -36.98 42.19
N ASP A 39 21.30 -35.93 42.97
CA ASP A 39 20.36 -34.83 43.20
C ASP A 39 20.18 -33.97 41.92
N LYS A 40 21.25 -33.72 41.15
CA LYS A 40 21.16 -33.02 39.83
C LYS A 40 20.41 -33.85 38.77
N ALA A 41 20.57 -35.17 38.77
CA ALA A 41 19.85 -36.05 37.85
C ALA A 41 18.37 -36.18 38.21
N ALA A 42 18.03 -36.15 39.49
CA ALA A 42 16.67 -36.17 40.00
C ALA A 42 15.94 -34.83 39.75
N GLU A 43 16.64 -33.70 39.79
CA GLU A 43 16.06 -32.40 39.44
C GLU A 43 15.86 -32.23 37.92
N ALA A 44 16.72 -32.78 37.07
CA ALA A 44 16.58 -32.75 35.63
C ALA A 44 15.37 -33.57 35.12
N ASN A 45 14.87 -34.53 35.91
CA ASN A 45 13.70 -35.35 35.58
C ASN A 45 12.36 -34.82 36.12
N LYS A 46 12.36 -33.68 36.83
CA LYS A 46 11.10 -33.06 37.25
C LYS A 46 10.41 -32.41 36.06
N PRO A 47 9.06 -32.49 35.93
CA PRO A 47 8.33 -31.75 34.93
C PRO A 47 8.54 -30.24 35.11
N SER A 48 8.50 -29.49 34.01
CA SER A 48 8.59 -28.03 34.02
C SER A 48 7.45 -27.42 34.83
N GLU A 49 7.76 -26.37 35.61
CA GLU A 49 6.75 -25.56 36.29
C GLU A 49 6.15 -24.48 35.39
N ALA A 50 6.76 -24.22 34.21
CA ALA A 50 6.25 -23.26 33.27
C ALA A 50 4.90 -23.72 32.68
N VAL A 51 3.94 -22.80 32.64
CA VAL A 51 2.59 -23.04 32.12
C VAL A 51 2.37 -22.20 30.88
N VAL A 52 2.23 -22.85 29.73
CA VAL A 52 1.91 -22.17 28.45
C VAL A 52 0.40 -22.06 28.30
N THR A 53 -0.10 -20.85 28.08
CA THR A 53 -1.51 -20.59 27.77
C THR A 53 -1.61 -20.00 26.37
N ILE A 54 -2.45 -20.60 25.52
CA ILE A 54 -2.73 -20.13 24.15
C ILE A 54 -4.20 -19.70 24.13
N ALA A 55 -4.44 -18.47 23.73
CA ALA A 55 -5.75 -17.97 23.33
C ALA A 55 -5.73 -17.76 21.79
N PRO A 56 -6.80 -18.16 21.08
CA PRO A 56 -8.05 -18.78 21.55
C PRO A 56 -7.85 -20.25 21.98
N LYS A 57 -8.88 -20.86 22.55
CA LYS A 57 -8.87 -22.28 22.93
C LYS A 57 -8.69 -23.16 21.70
N ASP A 58 -8.08 -24.33 21.89
CA ASP A 58 -7.92 -25.30 20.81
C ASP A 58 -9.26 -25.68 20.18
N GLY A 59 -9.26 -25.80 18.85
CA GLY A 59 -10.44 -26.08 18.03
C GLY A 59 -11.42 -24.91 17.88
N ALA A 60 -11.13 -23.72 18.40
CA ALA A 60 -12.03 -22.57 18.28
C ALA A 60 -12.27 -22.18 16.82
N GLY A 61 -13.55 -21.89 16.48
CA GLY A 61 -13.97 -21.35 15.20
C GLY A 61 -14.50 -19.93 15.33
N GLY A 62 -14.54 -19.19 14.20
CA GLY A 62 -15.06 -17.83 14.18
C GLY A 62 -14.22 -16.82 14.96
N VAL A 63 -12.93 -17.07 15.10
CA VAL A 63 -12.00 -16.26 15.90
C VAL A 63 -11.75 -14.92 15.20
N ALA A 64 -11.75 -13.83 15.96
CA ALA A 64 -11.42 -12.50 15.42
C ALA A 64 -10.02 -12.49 14.80
N THR A 65 -9.87 -11.79 13.70
CA THR A 65 -8.62 -11.70 12.94
C THR A 65 -7.57 -10.80 13.60
N SER A 66 -7.98 -9.97 14.54
CA SER A 66 -7.10 -9.08 15.31
C SER A 66 -7.35 -9.24 16.80
N GLY A 67 -6.30 -9.15 17.61
CA GLY A 67 -6.37 -9.12 19.08
C GLY A 67 -6.72 -10.44 19.78
N ALA A 68 -7.18 -11.47 19.07
CA ALA A 68 -7.64 -12.73 19.67
C ALA A 68 -6.51 -13.73 19.92
N LEU A 69 -5.48 -13.77 19.07
CA LEU A 69 -4.34 -14.67 19.24
C LEU A 69 -3.32 -14.08 20.21
N LYS A 70 -3.09 -14.80 21.30
CA LYS A 70 -2.09 -14.46 22.30
C LYS A 70 -1.54 -15.75 22.93
N VAL A 71 -0.23 -15.79 23.13
CA VAL A 71 0.45 -16.85 23.86
C VAL A 71 1.09 -16.24 25.10
N THR A 72 0.88 -16.89 26.27
CA THR A 72 1.50 -16.44 27.53
C THR A 72 2.18 -17.60 28.25
N ALA A 73 3.20 -17.28 29.05
CA ALA A 73 3.86 -18.20 29.96
C ALA A 73 3.77 -17.67 31.38
N ASP A 74 3.32 -18.54 32.30
CA ASP A 74 3.41 -18.34 33.74
C ASP A 74 4.52 -19.25 34.33
N LYS A 75 5.18 -18.80 35.39
CA LYS A 75 6.29 -19.48 36.06
C LYS A 75 7.45 -19.86 35.15
N GLY A 76 7.62 -19.07 34.06
CA GLY A 76 8.66 -19.28 33.05
C GLY A 76 8.61 -18.23 31.96
N THR A 77 9.45 -18.42 30.93
CA THR A 77 9.52 -17.53 29.77
C THR A 77 9.36 -18.33 28.47
N LEU A 78 8.68 -17.74 27.50
CA LEU A 78 8.57 -18.28 26.14
C LEU A 78 9.95 -18.35 25.50
N SER A 79 10.34 -19.52 25.04
CA SER A 79 11.59 -19.73 24.29
C SER A 79 11.33 -19.86 22.79
N GLN A 80 10.12 -20.28 22.42
CA GLN A 80 9.70 -20.48 21.02
C GLN A 80 8.19 -20.29 20.88
N VAL A 81 7.77 -19.59 19.86
CA VAL A 81 6.37 -19.52 19.41
C VAL A 81 6.35 -19.59 17.90
N GLU A 82 5.74 -20.62 17.37
CA GLU A 82 5.54 -20.82 15.94
C GLU A 82 4.05 -20.81 15.65
N VAL A 83 3.65 -19.99 14.70
CA VAL A 83 2.28 -19.93 14.20
C VAL A 83 2.32 -20.02 12.70
N GLU A 84 1.54 -20.93 12.13
CA GLU A 84 1.43 -21.11 10.68
C GLU A 84 -0.02 -21.25 10.22
N ASP A 85 -0.28 -20.80 8.99
CA ASP A 85 -1.55 -21.05 8.34
C ASP A 85 -1.63 -22.50 7.78
N SER A 86 -2.77 -22.86 7.22
CA SER A 86 -3.00 -24.20 6.62
C SER A 86 -2.11 -24.52 5.41
N LYS A 87 -1.38 -23.53 4.87
CA LYS A 87 -0.44 -23.67 3.74
C LYS A 87 1.01 -23.71 4.23
N GLY A 88 1.24 -23.59 5.54
CA GLY A 88 2.58 -23.56 6.13
C GLY A 88 3.23 -22.16 6.06
N ASN A 89 2.48 -21.11 5.77
CA ASN A 89 3.04 -19.75 5.83
C ASN A 89 3.16 -19.31 7.28
N PRO A 90 4.33 -18.83 7.73
CA PRO A 90 4.54 -18.40 9.11
C PRO A 90 3.85 -17.06 9.39
N VAL A 91 3.28 -16.92 10.59
CA VAL A 91 2.78 -15.68 11.15
C VAL A 91 3.90 -15.03 11.98
N GLN A 92 4.31 -13.83 11.59
CA GLN A 92 5.31 -13.08 12.37
C GLN A 92 4.69 -12.51 13.63
N GLY A 93 5.47 -12.48 14.72
CA GLY A 93 5.05 -11.92 15.99
C GLY A 93 6.23 -11.66 16.91
N GLU A 94 5.98 -11.06 18.06
CA GLU A 94 7.01 -10.66 19.00
C GLU A 94 6.76 -11.23 20.40
N ILE A 95 7.86 -11.67 21.05
CA ILE A 95 7.85 -12.00 22.47
C ILE A 95 8.15 -10.72 23.25
N THR A 96 7.23 -10.36 24.14
CA THR A 96 7.25 -9.14 24.95
C THR A 96 7.09 -9.48 26.45
N GLY A 97 6.98 -8.44 27.31
CA GLY A 97 6.71 -8.65 28.74
C GLY A 97 7.81 -9.43 29.46
N GLY A 98 9.09 -9.23 29.09
CA GLY A 98 10.18 -9.99 29.69
C GLY A 98 10.18 -11.48 29.32
N GLY A 99 9.62 -11.83 28.18
CA GLY A 99 9.53 -13.22 27.72
C GLY A 99 8.22 -13.92 28.07
N THR A 100 7.23 -13.24 28.66
CA THR A 100 6.01 -13.88 29.17
C THR A 100 4.81 -13.79 28.23
N SER A 101 4.89 -13.02 27.14
CA SER A 101 3.76 -12.83 26.23
C SER A 101 4.24 -12.77 24.78
N TRP A 102 3.49 -13.37 23.87
CA TRP A 102 3.68 -13.24 22.42
C TRP A 102 2.35 -12.86 21.77
N THR A 103 2.41 -11.97 20.77
CA THR A 103 1.28 -11.58 19.93
C THR A 103 1.72 -11.47 18.48
N PRO A 104 0.82 -11.69 17.50
CA PRO A 104 1.14 -11.48 16.09
C PRO A 104 1.42 -10.01 15.81
N ALA A 105 2.39 -9.75 14.92
CA ALA A 105 2.76 -8.39 14.49
C ALA A 105 1.69 -7.73 13.61
N HIS A 106 0.84 -8.53 12.97
CA HIS A 106 -0.21 -8.08 12.07
C HIS A 106 -1.50 -8.88 12.32
N HIS A 107 -2.63 -8.38 11.79
CA HIS A 107 -3.88 -9.13 11.76
C HIS A 107 -3.70 -10.48 11.02
N LEU A 108 -4.57 -11.42 11.33
CA LEU A 108 -4.64 -12.73 10.67
C LEU A 108 -5.57 -12.66 9.46
N ALA A 109 -5.34 -13.53 8.47
CA ALA A 109 -6.24 -13.68 7.34
C ALA A 109 -7.60 -14.24 7.79
N ALA A 110 -8.67 -13.84 7.11
CA ALA A 110 -10.01 -14.35 7.37
C ALA A 110 -10.19 -15.79 6.85
N SER A 111 -11.17 -16.53 7.38
CA SER A 111 -11.53 -17.90 6.96
C SER A 111 -10.33 -18.87 6.94
N THR A 112 -9.35 -18.64 7.78
CA THR A 112 -8.07 -19.36 7.74
C THR A 112 -7.85 -20.16 8.99
N LYS A 113 -7.45 -21.44 8.85
CA LYS A 113 -7.05 -22.28 9.97
C LYS A 113 -5.58 -22.04 10.29
N TYR A 114 -5.29 -21.83 11.56
CA TYR A 114 -3.94 -21.66 12.11
C TYR A 114 -3.58 -22.78 13.06
N LYS A 115 -2.31 -23.12 13.12
CA LYS A 115 -1.68 -23.96 14.14
C LYS A 115 -0.70 -23.12 14.92
N VAL A 116 -0.65 -23.35 16.22
CA VAL A 116 0.24 -22.67 17.16
C VAL A 116 1.03 -23.74 17.90
N HIS A 117 2.35 -23.63 17.90
CA HIS A 117 3.26 -24.38 18.74
C HIS A 117 4.02 -23.42 19.64
N ALA A 118 4.00 -23.61 20.95
CA ALA A 118 4.67 -22.73 21.88
C ALA A 118 5.42 -23.52 22.94
N VAL A 119 6.66 -23.10 23.24
CA VAL A 119 7.53 -23.69 24.25
C VAL A 119 7.92 -22.61 25.27
N ALA A 120 7.81 -22.93 26.54
CA ALA A 120 8.32 -22.09 27.62
C ALA A 120 9.32 -22.88 28.50
N LYS A 121 10.25 -22.15 29.11
CA LYS A 121 11.23 -22.68 30.08
C LYS A 121 11.01 -22.09 31.44
N ASP A 122 11.05 -22.94 32.46
CA ASP A 122 11.03 -22.50 33.84
C ASP A 122 12.42 -21.99 34.32
N SER A 123 12.52 -21.58 35.59
CA SER A 123 13.77 -21.07 36.17
C SER A 123 14.92 -22.11 36.22
N ALA A 124 14.58 -23.42 36.17
CA ALA A 124 15.54 -24.52 36.11
C ALA A 124 15.89 -24.92 34.64
N GLY A 125 15.33 -24.23 33.63
CA GLY A 125 15.55 -24.50 32.21
C GLY A 125 14.74 -25.66 31.65
N ARG A 126 13.81 -26.23 32.42
CA ARG A 126 12.94 -27.35 31.96
C ARG A 126 11.85 -26.82 31.01
N GLU A 127 11.59 -27.53 29.96
CA GLU A 127 10.66 -27.11 28.91
C GLU A 127 9.23 -27.60 29.14
N SER A 128 8.27 -26.76 28.82
CA SER A 128 6.84 -27.10 28.70
C SER A 128 6.37 -26.63 27.33
N ALA A 129 5.81 -27.54 26.53
CA ALA A 129 5.30 -27.23 25.19
C ALA A 129 3.78 -27.36 25.17
N LYS A 130 3.15 -26.57 24.30
CA LYS A 130 1.71 -26.62 24.04
C LYS A 130 1.41 -26.37 22.57
N ASP A 131 0.50 -27.18 22.02
CA ASP A 131 -0.05 -27.05 20.68
C ASP A 131 -1.51 -26.59 20.76
N SER A 132 -1.94 -25.85 19.76
CA SER A 132 -3.32 -25.42 19.60
C SER A 132 -3.61 -25.16 18.13
N SER A 133 -4.88 -25.25 17.75
CA SER A 133 -5.34 -24.84 16.43
C SER A 133 -6.65 -24.07 16.55
N PHE A 134 -6.90 -23.17 15.60
CA PHE A 134 -8.15 -22.41 15.54
C PHE A 134 -8.44 -21.97 14.10
N THR A 135 -9.66 -21.50 13.85
CA THR A 135 -10.05 -20.96 12.55
C THR A 135 -10.63 -19.56 12.73
N THR A 136 -10.13 -18.60 11.97
CA THR A 136 -10.63 -17.24 11.99
C THR A 136 -12.05 -17.14 11.39
N LEU A 137 -12.73 -16.05 11.71
CA LEU A 137 -14.09 -15.78 11.22
C LEU A 137 -14.16 -15.73 9.69
N THR A 138 -15.33 -16.11 9.16
CA THR A 138 -15.66 -15.93 7.74
C THR A 138 -16.54 -14.69 7.62
N PRO A 139 -16.04 -13.59 6.98
CA PRO A 139 -16.77 -12.35 6.86
C PRO A 139 -18.05 -12.52 6.02
N GLN A 140 -19.17 -12.00 6.50
CA GLN A 140 -20.42 -11.92 5.74
C GLN A 140 -20.43 -10.69 4.80
N ASN A 141 -19.78 -9.60 5.23
CA ASN A 141 -19.64 -8.39 4.45
C ASN A 141 -18.17 -8.08 4.22
N THR A 142 -17.86 -7.64 2.99
CA THR A 142 -16.48 -7.36 2.60
C THR A 142 -16.35 -6.04 1.86
N PHE A 143 -15.12 -5.51 1.86
CA PHE A 143 -14.71 -4.40 1.01
C PHE A 143 -13.47 -4.77 0.20
N VAL A 144 -13.24 -4.02 -0.88
CA VAL A 144 -12.01 -4.04 -1.66
C VAL A 144 -11.57 -2.61 -1.96
N GLY A 145 -10.28 -2.40 -2.18
CA GLY A 145 -9.71 -1.16 -2.66
C GLY A 145 -9.36 -1.26 -4.15
N THR A 146 -9.89 -0.37 -4.97
CA THR A 146 -9.38 -0.11 -6.31
C THR A 146 -8.23 0.90 -6.20
N PHE A 147 -7.18 0.74 -6.95
CA PHE A 147 -5.98 1.55 -6.77
C PHE A 147 -5.44 2.12 -8.09
N THR A 148 -4.73 3.21 -7.97
CA THR A 148 -4.01 3.89 -9.04
C THR A 148 -2.67 4.36 -8.47
N PRO A 149 -1.54 4.22 -9.20
CA PRO A 149 -1.40 3.71 -10.56
C PRO A 149 -1.50 2.18 -10.65
N GLU A 150 -1.68 1.66 -11.88
CA GLU A 150 -1.70 0.23 -12.17
C GLU A 150 -0.33 -0.43 -11.95
N ASP A 151 -0.34 -1.73 -11.67
CA ASP A 151 0.88 -2.52 -11.54
C ASP A 151 1.71 -2.50 -12.84
N GLY A 152 3.03 -2.36 -12.70
CA GLY A 152 3.96 -2.26 -13.83
C GLY A 152 3.97 -0.91 -14.56
N SER A 153 3.14 0.06 -14.15
CA SER A 153 3.03 1.33 -14.85
C SER A 153 4.23 2.25 -14.65
N LYS A 154 4.38 3.23 -15.57
CA LYS A 154 5.32 4.35 -15.45
C LYS A 154 4.53 5.65 -15.41
N VAL A 155 4.75 6.46 -14.36
CA VAL A 155 3.96 7.67 -14.07
C VAL A 155 4.82 8.91 -13.89
N GLY A 156 4.21 10.09 -13.94
CA GLY A 156 4.88 11.36 -13.67
C GLY A 156 5.14 11.59 -12.17
N VAL A 157 5.97 12.59 -11.88
CA VAL A 157 6.47 12.87 -10.52
C VAL A 157 5.41 13.32 -9.50
N GLY A 158 4.24 13.74 -9.97
CA GLY A 158 3.13 14.14 -9.10
C GLY A 158 2.14 13.02 -8.76
N MET A 159 2.33 11.81 -9.27
CA MET A 159 1.37 10.73 -9.07
C MET A 159 1.35 10.23 -7.62
N PRO A 160 0.25 10.35 -6.85
CA PRO A 160 0.12 9.63 -5.59
C PRO A 160 -0.16 8.15 -5.85
N PHE A 161 0.05 7.29 -4.85
CA PHE A 161 -0.63 6.00 -4.82
C PHE A 161 -1.98 6.23 -4.14
N SER A 162 -3.07 6.04 -4.87
CA SER A 162 -4.44 6.31 -4.42
C SER A 162 -5.23 5.00 -4.34
N VAL A 163 -5.92 4.77 -3.24
CA VAL A 163 -6.83 3.64 -3.06
C VAL A 163 -8.23 4.18 -2.79
N ARG A 164 -9.21 3.67 -3.55
CA ARG A 164 -10.63 3.96 -3.32
C ARG A 164 -11.34 2.67 -2.90
N PHE A 165 -11.98 2.72 -1.74
CA PHE A 165 -12.66 1.58 -1.14
C PHE A 165 -14.12 1.49 -1.60
N THR A 166 -14.60 0.26 -1.81
CA THR A 166 -15.99 0.00 -2.25
C THR A 166 -17.02 0.23 -1.14
N ARG A 167 -16.58 0.41 0.09
CA ARG A 167 -17.40 0.75 1.26
C ARG A 167 -16.64 1.75 2.12
N GLY A 168 -17.37 2.67 2.75
CA GLY A 168 -16.77 3.63 3.67
C GLY A 168 -16.09 2.95 4.85
N ILE A 169 -14.90 3.40 5.17
CA ILE A 169 -14.04 2.92 6.25
C ILE A 169 -14.30 3.78 7.50
N THR A 170 -14.48 3.13 8.65
CA THR A 170 -14.62 3.80 9.96
C THR A 170 -13.50 3.42 10.94
N HIS A 171 -12.67 2.43 10.57
CA HIS A 171 -11.43 2.07 11.26
C HIS A 171 -10.22 2.38 10.35
N PRO A 172 -9.94 3.67 10.07
CA PRO A 172 -8.94 4.06 9.07
C PRO A 172 -7.52 3.62 9.43
N GLU A 173 -7.17 3.65 10.72
CA GLU A 173 -5.83 3.25 11.18
C GLU A 173 -5.52 1.77 10.90
N ASP A 174 -6.49 0.87 11.04
CA ASP A 174 -6.28 -0.56 10.82
C ASP A 174 -6.11 -0.86 9.33
N VAL A 175 -6.86 -0.16 8.47
CA VAL A 175 -6.73 -0.26 7.02
C VAL A 175 -5.40 0.32 6.55
N GLU A 176 -4.98 1.46 7.08
CA GLU A 176 -3.73 2.11 6.70
C GLU A 176 -2.51 1.29 7.14
N LYS A 177 -2.49 0.76 8.35
CA LYS A 177 -1.44 -0.15 8.86
C LYS A 177 -1.27 -1.42 8.00
N ALA A 178 -2.32 -1.83 7.29
CA ALA A 178 -2.29 -2.98 6.39
C ALA A 178 -1.72 -2.66 5.01
N ILE A 179 -1.37 -1.39 4.74
CA ILE A 179 -0.76 -0.94 3.50
C ILE A 179 0.66 -0.45 3.78
N SER A 180 1.64 -1.10 3.19
CA SER A 180 3.04 -0.70 3.33
C SER A 180 3.64 -0.29 2.00
N ILE A 181 4.42 0.81 2.02
CA ILE A 181 5.07 1.37 0.83
C ILE A 181 6.58 1.34 1.03
N LYS A 182 7.29 0.76 0.05
CA LYS A 182 8.75 0.78 -0.04
C LYS A 182 9.18 1.47 -1.32
N THR A 183 10.22 2.27 -1.24
CA THR A 183 10.73 3.05 -2.37
C THR A 183 12.25 2.86 -2.57
N GLU A 184 12.70 2.96 -3.80
CA GLU A 184 14.10 2.96 -4.19
C GLU A 184 14.37 4.18 -5.12
N PRO A 185 15.15 5.20 -4.66
CA PRO A 185 15.73 5.36 -3.33
C PRO A 185 14.66 5.53 -2.23
N ALA A 186 15.03 5.22 -0.99
CA ALA A 186 14.13 5.35 0.15
C ALA A 186 13.71 6.82 0.36
N VAL A 187 12.42 7.05 0.50
CA VAL A 187 11.83 8.34 0.84
C VAL A 187 10.65 8.10 1.78
N ASP A 188 10.42 9.04 2.67
CA ASP A 188 9.29 9.01 3.59
C ASP A 188 7.97 9.25 2.82
N VAL A 189 6.98 8.36 3.01
CA VAL A 189 5.69 8.36 2.32
C VAL A 189 4.59 8.19 3.35
N GLU A 190 3.68 9.14 3.38
CA GLU A 190 2.58 9.16 4.33
C GLU A 190 1.23 9.10 3.64
N GLY A 191 0.26 8.48 4.32
CA GLY A 191 -1.13 8.40 3.90
C GLY A 191 -1.92 9.64 4.29
N HIS A 192 -2.97 9.93 3.51
CA HIS A 192 -3.99 10.93 3.87
C HIS A 192 -5.36 10.47 3.40
N TRP A 193 -6.35 10.53 4.28
CA TRP A 193 -7.72 10.18 3.99
C TRP A 193 -8.51 11.37 3.44
N PHE A 194 -9.14 11.16 2.31
CA PHE A 194 -10.15 12.07 1.76
C PHE A 194 -11.54 11.46 1.98
N GLY A 195 -12.27 11.99 2.95
CA GLY A 195 -13.50 11.38 3.41
C GLY A 195 -13.25 10.02 4.06
N ASN A 196 -14.13 9.05 3.80
CA ASN A 196 -14.02 7.71 4.38
C ASN A 196 -13.84 6.60 3.32
N ASP A 197 -13.66 6.96 2.06
CA ASP A 197 -13.59 5.99 0.95
C ASP A 197 -12.32 6.11 0.12
N ARG A 198 -11.47 7.13 0.35
CA ARG A 198 -10.24 7.33 -0.42
C ARG A 198 -9.04 7.61 0.48
N LEU A 199 -7.97 6.85 0.27
CA LEU A 199 -6.67 7.00 0.93
C LEU A 199 -5.59 7.20 -0.13
N ASP A 200 -4.90 8.34 -0.08
CA ASP A 200 -3.80 8.67 -0.98
C ASP A 200 -2.47 8.68 -0.22
N PHE A 201 -1.42 8.20 -0.87
CA PHE A 201 -0.06 8.20 -0.34
C PHE A 201 0.87 9.02 -1.23
N ARG A 202 1.67 9.90 -0.62
CA ARG A 202 2.69 10.68 -1.31
C ARG A 202 3.88 11.00 -0.40
N PRO A 203 5.06 11.32 -0.94
CA PRO A 203 6.13 11.95 -0.18
C PRO A 203 5.83 13.46 0.05
N GLU A 204 6.66 14.11 0.86
CA GLU A 204 6.54 15.55 1.11
C GLU A 204 6.67 16.39 -0.17
N LYS A 205 7.65 16.06 -1.01
CA LYS A 205 7.91 16.72 -2.32
C LYS A 205 7.57 15.75 -3.44
N TYR A 206 7.42 16.25 -4.67
CA TYR A 206 7.26 15.36 -5.83
C TYR A 206 8.31 14.26 -5.84
N TRP A 207 7.91 13.10 -6.32
CA TRP A 207 8.83 11.98 -6.48
C TRP A 207 10.07 12.36 -7.26
N ALA A 208 11.22 11.84 -6.87
CA ALA A 208 12.40 11.90 -7.71
C ALA A 208 12.22 11.05 -8.98
N ALA A 209 12.70 11.52 -10.11
CA ALA A 209 12.68 10.75 -11.35
C ALA A 209 13.45 9.44 -11.19
N GLY A 210 12.90 8.34 -11.69
CA GLY A 210 13.47 7.00 -11.59
C GLY A 210 13.11 6.23 -10.31
N THR A 211 12.41 6.84 -9.35
CA THR A 211 11.99 6.15 -8.12
C THR A 211 11.14 4.92 -8.46
N LYS A 212 11.50 3.77 -7.88
CA LYS A 212 10.68 2.56 -7.91
C LYS A 212 9.87 2.48 -6.63
N VAL A 213 8.58 2.25 -6.77
CA VAL A 213 7.64 2.16 -5.65
C VAL A 213 7.05 0.75 -5.62
N THR A 214 7.07 0.13 -4.45
CA THR A 214 6.41 -1.15 -4.19
C THR A 214 5.42 -0.96 -3.06
N VAL A 215 4.16 -1.18 -3.34
CA VAL A 215 3.06 -1.13 -2.37
C VAL A 215 2.59 -2.55 -2.09
N LYS A 216 2.50 -2.90 -0.81
CA LYS A 216 1.86 -4.15 -0.37
C LYS A 216 0.58 -3.79 0.37
N MET A 217 -0.54 -4.25 -0.15
CA MET A 217 -1.87 -4.15 0.46
C MET A 217 -2.23 -5.52 1.02
N ASN A 218 -2.22 -5.67 2.33
CA ASN A 218 -2.62 -6.89 3.03
C ASN A 218 -3.95 -6.64 3.75
N LEU A 219 -5.04 -6.53 2.99
CA LEU A 219 -6.35 -6.18 3.52
C LEU A 219 -7.20 -7.39 3.92
N ASP A 220 -6.79 -8.63 3.59
CA ASP A 220 -7.56 -9.83 3.93
C ASP A 220 -7.66 -10.02 5.45
N GLY A 221 -8.88 -9.95 5.98
CA GLY A 221 -9.15 -10.02 7.39
C GLY A 221 -9.07 -8.70 8.17
N VAL A 222 -8.73 -7.58 7.53
CA VAL A 222 -8.78 -6.24 8.17
C VAL A 222 -10.22 -5.81 8.34
N GLU A 223 -10.64 -5.49 9.54
CA GLU A 223 -11.95 -4.88 9.80
C GLU A 223 -11.89 -3.38 9.52
N GLY A 224 -12.42 -2.96 8.37
CA GLY A 224 -12.42 -1.56 7.95
C GLY A 224 -13.58 -0.76 8.55
N ARG A 225 -14.61 -1.44 9.00
CA ARG A 225 -15.75 -0.96 9.79
C ARG A 225 -16.44 -2.18 10.40
N ASP A 226 -17.30 -1.93 11.40
CA ASP A 226 -17.97 -2.98 12.17
C ASP A 226 -18.59 -4.06 11.26
N GLY A 227 -18.12 -5.29 11.39
CA GLY A 227 -18.59 -6.46 10.66
C GLY A 227 -18.26 -6.49 9.15
N VAL A 228 -17.43 -5.57 8.65
CA VAL A 228 -17.03 -5.49 7.24
C VAL A 228 -15.52 -5.60 7.10
N TYR A 229 -15.07 -6.64 6.44
CA TYR A 229 -13.66 -7.01 6.36
C TYR A 229 -13.11 -6.87 4.93
N GLY A 230 -11.88 -6.48 4.81
CA GLY A 230 -11.12 -6.56 3.57
C GLY A 230 -10.92 -8.01 3.14
N LYS A 231 -10.76 -8.25 1.84
CA LYS A 231 -10.53 -9.60 1.30
C LYS A 231 -9.44 -9.69 0.25
N GLN A 232 -8.60 -8.66 0.12
CA GLN A 232 -7.58 -8.66 -0.93
C GLN A 232 -6.17 -8.57 -0.35
N VAL A 233 -5.27 -9.34 -0.96
CA VAL A 233 -3.83 -9.19 -0.81
C VAL A 233 -3.26 -8.87 -2.18
N ARG A 234 -2.54 -7.73 -2.29
CA ARG A 234 -1.96 -7.25 -3.55
C ARG A 234 -0.57 -6.68 -3.31
N THR A 235 0.30 -6.92 -4.28
CA THR A 235 1.55 -6.17 -4.40
C THR A 235 1.49 -5.41 -5.72
N VAL A 236 1.67 -4.10 -5.65
CA VAL A 236 1.65 -3.19 -6.80
C VAL A 236 3.02 -2.56 -6.92
N LYS A 237 3.58 -2.55 -8.12
CA LYS A 237 4.88 -1.93 -8.41
C LYS A 237 4.71 -0.93 -9.52
N PHE A 238 5.26 0.26 -9.35
CA PHE A 238 5.31 1.25 -10.43
C PHE A 238 6.63 2.02 -10.40
N THR A 239 6.93 2.68 -11.51
CA THR A 239 8.16 3.48 -11.63
C THR A 239 7.80 4.91 -11.93
N VAL A 240 8.39 5.84 -11.20
CA VAL A 240 8.31 7.27 -11.51
C VAL A 240 9.21 7.56 -12.72
N GLY A 241 8.65 8.19 -13.71
CA GLY A 241 9.38 8.54 -14.94
C GLY A 241 10.26 9.76 -14.77
N ARG A 242 10.43 10.47 -15.87
CA ARG A 242 11.09 11.77 -15.86
C ARG A 242 10.30 12.80 -15.07
N SER A 243 10.96 13.82 -14.53
CA SER A 243 10.26 14.96 -13.95
C SER A 243 9.73 15.86 -15.06
N GLN A 244 8.41 16.16 -15.07
CA GLN A 244 7.84 17.21 -15.86
C GLN A 244 6.83 18.02 -15.04
N VAL A 245 7.10 19.31 -14.94
CA VAL A 245 6.23 20.30 -14.31
C VAL A 245 5.93 21.38 -15.35
N SER A 246 4.65 21.64 -15.60
CA SER A 246 4.21 22.63 -16.57
C SER A 246 3.52 23.76 -15.82
N THR A 247 4.07 24.97 -15.89
CA THR A 247 3.50 26.14 -15.21
C THR A 247 2.70 26.96 -16.20
N VAL A 248 1.40 27.08 -15.97
CA VAL A 248 0.45 27.95 -16.70
C VAL A 248 0.33 29.28 -15.93
N ASP A 249 0.74 30.36 -16.56
CA ASP A 249 0.52 31.73 -16.08
C ASP A 249 -0.72 32.30 -16.78
N ALA A 250 -1.86 32.30 -16.10
CA ALA A 250 -3.14 32.71 -16.67
C ALA A 250 -3.16 34.19 -17.09
N LYS A 251 -2.45 35.05 -16.33
CA LYS A 251 -2.32 36.47 -16.66
C LYS A 251 -1.45 36.72 -17.88
N LYS A 252 -0.43 35.88 -18.12
CA LYS A 252 0.47 35.99 -19.26
C LYS A 252 0.02 35.17 -20.46
N HIS A 253 -1.05 34.40 -20.33
CA HIS A 253 -1.55 33.47 -21.35
C HIS A 253 -0.47 32.51 -21.89
N MET A 254 0.41 32.05 -21.00
CA MET A 254 1.59 31.27 -21.37
C MET A 254 1.80 30.08 -20.46
N MET A 255 2.08 28.92 -21.05
CA MET A 255 2.53 27.74 -20.33
C MET A 255 4.02 27.54 -20.57
N THR A 256 4.78 27.35 -19.49
CA THR A 256 6.19 26.94 -19.51
C THR A 256 6.29 25.47 -19.14
N VAL A 257 6.80 24.65 -20.03
CA VAL A 257 7.05 23.22 -19.79
C VAL A 257 8.50 23.03 -19.36
N GLU A 258 8.68 22.53 -18.15
CA GLU A 258 9.98 22.22 -17.59
C GLU A 258 10.12 20.70 -17.44
N ARG A 259 11.27 20.16 -17.86
CA ARG A 259 11.61 18.74 -17.76
C ARG A 259 12.99 18.59 -17.15
N ASP A 260 13.08 17.79 -16.10
CA ASP A 260 14.34 17.52 -15.38
C ASP A 260 15.11 18.82 -15.04
N GLY A 261 14.37 19.84 -14.57
CA GLY A 261 14.88 21.16 -14.20
C GLY A 261 15.22 22.09 -15.36
N LYS A 262 14.88 21.73 -16.61
CA LYS A 262 15.16 22.57 -17.80
C LYS A 262 13.88 22.95 -18.53
N VAL A 263 13.74 24.21 -18.86
CA VAL A 263 12.66 24.68 -19.75
C VAL A 263 12.87 24.10 -21.14
N ILE A 264 11.91 23.28 -21.59
CA ILE A 264 11.97 22.62 -22.91
C ILE A 264 11.01 23.27 -23.92
N LYS A 265 9.98 23.97 -23.47
CA LYS A 265 9.07 24.72 -24.36
C LYS A 265 8.28 25.77 -23.60
N LYS A 266 7.96 26.86 -24.29
CA LYS A 266 6.92 27.81 -23.88
C LYS A 266 5.80 27.74 -24.93
N ILE A 267 4.55 27.66 -24.47
CA ILE A 267 3.37 27.42 -25.28
C ILE A 267 2.34 28.52 -24.99
N PRO A 268 1.90 29.30 -25.99
CA PRO A 268 0.76 30.20 -25.83
C PRO A 268 -0.51 29.39 -25.50
N VAL A 269 -1.26 29.83 -24.49
CA VAL A 269 -2.48 29.16 -24.01
C VAL A 269 -3.63 30.16 -23.92
N THR A 270 -4.83 29.65 -23.75
CA THR A 270 -6.00 30.34 -23.22
C THR A 270 -6.46 29.63 -21.97
N THR A 271 -6.95 30.34 -20.96
CA THR A 271 -7.52 29.79 -19.73
C THR A 271 -8.97 30.27 -19.56
N GLY A 272 -9.57 30.04 -18.40
CA GLY A 272 -10.95 30.44 -18.11
C GLY A 272 -11.17 31.95 -18.28
N LYS A 273 -12.26 32.32 -18.96
CA LYS A 273 -12.73 33.72 -19.09
C LYS A 273 -13.22 34.22 -17.71
N PRO A 274 -13.34 35.54 -17.49
CA PRO A 274 -13.90 36.09 -16.28
C PRO A 274 -15.25 35.46 -15.91
N GLY A 275 -15.38 35.02 -14.63
CA GLY A 275 -16.54 34.27 -14.14
C GLY A 275 -16.50 32.74 -14.38
N TYR A 276 -15.51 32.27 -15.14
CA TYR A 276 -15.22 30.86 -15.38
C TYR A 276 -13.71 30.60 -15.22
N ASP A 277 -13.13 31.27 -14.25
CA ASP A 277 -11.69 31.28 -14.06
C ASP A 277 -11.14 29.87 -13.83
N THR A 278 -9.93 29.61 -14.28
CA THR A 278 -9.27 28.31 -14.08
C THR A 278 -8.76 28.24 -12.64
N TRP A 279 -8.97 27.13 -11.92
CA TRP A 279 -8.40 26.89 -10.60
C TRP A 279 -6.90 27.18 -10.56
N ASN A 280 -6.44 27.89 -9.54
CA ASN A 280 -5.02 27.98 -9.22
C ASN A 280 -4.53 26.70 -8.53
N GLY A 281 -3.21 26.50 -8.47
CA GLY A 281 -2.58 25.45 -7.68
C GLY A 281 -1.93 24.35 -8.51
N GLN A 282 -1.56 23.30 -7.81
CA GLN A 282 -0.83 22.16 -8.35
C GLN A 282 -1.83 21.06 -8.69
N MET A 283 -1.94 20.73 -9.96
CA MET A 283 -2.84 19.71 -10.47
C MET A 283 -2.07 18.58 -11.15
N VAL A 284 -2.54 17.36 -11.00
CA VAL A 284 -1.89 16.17 -11.56
C VAL A 284 -2.72 15.66 -12.73
N ILE A 285 -2.07 15.37 -13.86
CA ILE A 285 -2.73 14.73 -15.00
C ILE A 285 -3.17 13.31 -14.55
N SER A 286 -4.48 13.13 -14.41
CA SER A 286 -5.06 11.86 -13.96
C SER A 286 -5.48 10.94 -15.11
N GLU A 287 -5.75 11.51 -16.30
CA GLU A 287 -6.23 10.79 -17.47
C GLU A 287 -5.76 11.47 -18.74
N ARG A 288 -5.56 10.68 -19.80
CA ARG A 288 -5.18 11.17 -21.13
C ARG A 288 -6.07 10.56 -22.19
N LEU A 289 -6.76 11.40 -22.95
CA LEU A 289 -7.71 11.02 -23.99
C LEU A 289 -7.31 11.67 -25.33
N ARG A 290 -7.10 10.88 -26.37
CA ARG A 290 -6.76 11.43 -27.68
C ARG A 290 -7.87 12.31 -28.23
N VAL A 291 -9.10 11.86 -28.07
CA VAL A 291 -10.31 12.60 -28.42
C VAL A 291 -11.37 12.27 -27.36
N THR A 292 -12.10 13.26 -26.92
CA THR A 292 -13.21 13.08 -25.98
C THR A 292 -14.32 14.08 -26.23
N ARG A 293 -15.52 13.77 -25.76
CA ARG A 293 -16.62 14.76 -25.69
C ARG A 293 -16.47 15.56 -24.40
N MET A 294 -16.63 16.87 -24.51
CA MET A 294 -16.79 17.76 -23.37
C MET A 294 -18.15 18.41 -23.43
N ASN A 295 -18.97 18.12 -22.39
CA ASN A 295 -20.32 18.63 -22.28
C ASN A 295 -20.47 19.39 -20.95
N GLY A 296 -20.92 20.64 -21.00
CA GLY A 296 -21.13 21.52 -19.86
C GLY A 296 -22.11 20.97 -18.85
N ASP A 297 -23.10 20.18 -19.27
CA ASP A 297 -24.06 19.54 -18.37
C ASP A 297 -23.39 18.63 -17.32
N THR A 298 -22.28 17.96 -17.69
CA THR A 298 -21.57 17.03 -16.82
C THR A 298 -20.73 17.70 -15.74
N VAL A 299 -20.56 19.02 -15.83
CA VAL A 299 -19.72 19.82 -14.94
C VAL A 299 -20.45 21.06 -14.39
N GLY A 300 -21.77 21.09 -14.49
CA GLY A 300 -22.61 22.10 -13.87
C GLY A 300 -22.78 23.40 -14.68
N TYR A 301 -22.38 23.42 -15.95
CA TYR A 301 -22.52 24.58 -16.83
C TYR A 301 -23.77 24.53 -17.74
N GLY A 302 -24.76 23.69 -17.42
CA GLY A 302 -26.13 23.74 -17.96
C GLY A 302 -26.23 23.80 -19.48
N GLY A 303 -25.41 23.02 -20.21
CA GLY A 303 -25.48 22.96 -21.68
C GLY A 303 -24.84 24.13 -22.42
N GLU A 304 -24.08 25.01 -21.75
CA GLU A 304 -23.37 26.12 -22.39
C GLU A 304 -22.42 25.67 -23.51
N TYR A 305 -21.96 24.44 -23.47
CA TYR A 305 -21.14 23.83 -24.52
C TYR A 305 -21.36 22.31 -24.62
N ASP A 306 -21.31 21.78 -25.84
CA ASP A 306 -21.26 20.36 -26.15
C ASP A 306 -20.35 20.12 -27.36
N ILE A 307 -19.07 19.83 -27.08
CA ILE A 307 -18.05 19.62 -28.10
C ILE A 307 -17.71 18.14 -28.15
N LYS A 308 -18.09 17.47 -29.25
CA LYS A 308 -18.06 16.00 -29.36
C LYS A 308 -16.68 15.42 -29.60
N ASP A 309 -15.75 16.22 -30.11
CA ASP A 309 -14.45 15.79 -30.68
C ASP A 309 -13.28 16.64 -30.19
N VAL A 310 -13.21 16.91 -28.88
CA VAL A 310 -12.11 17.64 -28.25
C VAL A 310 -10.83 16.81 -28.30
N PRO A 311 -9.77 17.26 -29.02
CA PRO A 311 -8.55 16.48 -29.14
C PRO A 311 -7.59 16.69 -27.98
N HIS A 312 -6.71 15.72 -27.76
CA HIS A 312 -5.57 15.77 -26.84
C HIS A 312 -5.93 16.23 -25.42
N ALA A 313 -7.02 15.69 -24.88
CA ALA A 313 -7.51 16.07 -23.57
C ALA A 313 -6.77 15.33 -22.44
N MET A 314 -6.38 16.07 -21.40
CA MET A 314 -5.75 15.55 -20.18
C MET A 314 -6.49 16.12 -18.98
N ARG A 315 -7.06 15.25 -18.16
CA ARG A 315 -7.86 15.63 -16.99
C ARG A 315 -6.97 16.08 -15.83
N LEU A 316 -7.32 17.19 -15.21
CA LEU A 316 -6.63 17.77 -14.07
C LEU A 316 -7.45 17.69 -12.78
N THR A 317 -8.79 17.71 -12.89
CA THR A 317 -9.70 17.67 -11.71
C THR A 317 -10.87 16.72 -11.95
N ASN A 318 -11.47 16.25 -10.87
CA ASN A 318 -12.72 15.48 -10.92
C ASN A 318 -13.89 16.37 -11.36
N SER A 319 -13.85 17.67 -11.02
CA SER A 319 -14.87 18.66 -11.41
C SER A 319 -14.82 19.09 -12.88
N GLY A 320 -13.92 18.51 -13.69
CA GLY A 320 -13.95 18.68 -15.15
C GLY A 320 -13.00 19.73 -15.72
N THR A 321 -11.97 20.17 -14.98
CA THR A 321 -10.89 20.97 -15.56
C THR A 321 -9.93 20.07 -16.33
N PHE A 322 -9.67 20.44 -17.59
CA PHE A 322 -8.72 19.77 -18.47
C PHE A 322 -7.68 20.73 -19.01
N ILE A 323 -6.59 20.19 -19.50
CA ILE A 323 -5.75 20.81 -20.51
C ILE A 323 -6.00 20.05 -21.82
N HIS A 324 -6.35 20.75 -22.91
CA HIS A 324 -6.82 20.10 -24.13
C HIS A 324 -6.50 20.90 -25.38
N GLY A 325 -6.56 20.24 -26.53
CA GLY A 325 -6.52 20.86 -27.83
C GLY A 325 -7.80 21.67 -28.10
N ASN A 326 -7.62 22.87 -28.64
CA ASN A 326 -8.70 23.78 -28.96
C ASN A 326 -8.55 24.25 -30.40
N TYR A 327 -9.31 23.66 -31.34
CA TYR A 327 -9.29 23.99 -32.76
C TYR A 327 -10.20 25.16 -33.12
N TRP A 328 -11.07 25.59 -32.19
CA TRP A 328 -12.02 26.69 -32.37
C TRP A 328 -11.55 28.01 -31.76
N GLY A 329 -10.43 27.99 -31.04
CA GLY A 329 -9.92 29.13 -30.27
C GLY A 329 -9.04 30.12 -31.05
N GLY A 330 -9.18 30.19 -32.36
CA GLY A 330 -8.28 31.01 -33.22
C GLY A 330 -8.09 32.44 -32.69
N GLY A 331 -6.82 32.87 -32.55
CA GLY A 331 -6.46 34.22 -32.07
C GLY A 331 -6.48 34.43 -30.57
N THR A 332 -6.95 33.46 -29.77
CA THR A 332 -7.01 33.60 -28.30
C THR A 332 -5.71 33.19 -27.58
N PHE A 333 -4.96 32.25 -28.15
CA PHE A 333 -3.74 31.73 -27.53
C PHE A 333 -2.66 32.79 -27.37
N GLY A 334 -2.20 33.01 -26.15
CA GLY A 334 -1.23 34.04 -25.81
C GLY A 334 -1.80 35.45 -25.69
N ASN A 335 -3.11 35.65 -25.88
CA ASN A 335 -3.74 36.96 -25.96
C ASN A 335 -4.88 37.13 -24.94
N VAL A 336 -5.80 36.18 -24.82
CA VAL A 336 -7.00 36.33 -24.00
C VAL A 336 -7.46 35.00 -23.42
N ASN A 337 -8.03 35.03 -22.24
CA ASN A 337 -8.69 33.89 -21.59
C ASN A 337 -10.15 33.81 -22.07
N SER A 338 -10.54 32.67 -22.62
CA SER A 338 -11.83 32.49 -23.31
C SER A 338 -12.55 31.18 -23.03
N SER A 339 -11.95 30.28 -22.23
CA SER A 339 -12.56 28.98 -21.90
C SER A 339 -13.54 29.03 -20.73
N HIS A 340 -14.15 27.90 -20.41
CA HIS A 340 -14.99 27.70 -19.22
C HIS A 340 -14.21 27.03 -18.08
N GLY A 341 -12.93 27.41 -17.89
CA GLY A 341 -12.07 26.91 -16.82
C GLY A 341 -10.97 25.94 -17.26
N CYS A 342 -11.03 25.38 -18.45
CA CYS A 342 -9.96 24.54 -19.00
C CYS A 342 -8.76 25.36 -19.51
N VAL A 343 -7.61 24.71 -19.64
CA VAL A 343 -6.43 25.24 -20.31
C VAL A 343 -6.45 24.79 -21.77
N GLY A 344 -6.68 25.71 -22.70
CA GLY A 344 -6.72 25.44 -24.14
C GLY A 344 -5.38 25.65 -24.80
N LEU A 345 -4.97 24.71 -25.64
CA LEU A 345 -3.80 24.78 -26.50
C LEU A 345 -4.20 24.73 -27.98
N ALA A 346 -3.47 25.43 -28.85
CA ALA A 346 -3.75 25.39 -30.27
C ALA A 346 -3.71 23.98 -30.84
N ASP A 347 -4.77 23.61 -31.57
CA ASP A 347 -4.93 22.30 -32.21
C ASP A 347 -5.68 22.41 -33.53
N VAL A 348 -5.81 21.27 -34.22
CA VAL A 348 -6.67 21.11 -35.39
C VAL A 348 -7.80 20.14 -35.09
N ARG A 349 -8.93 20.28 -35.71
CA ARG A 349 -10.06 19.36 -35.56
C ARG A 349 -9.62 17.93 -35.88
N GLY A 350 -9.98 16.98 -34.99
CA GLY A 350 -9.56 15.58 -35.12
C GLY A 350 -8.14 15.27 -34.62
N GLY A 351 -7.34 16.28 -34.21
CA GLY A 351 -6.04 16.08 -33.56
C GLY A 351 -4.97 15.35 -34.38
N TYR A 352 -5.02 15.43 -35.71
CA TYR A 352 -4.10 14.69 -36.58
C TYR A 352 -2.75 15.37 -36.82
N ASP A 353 -2.64 16.69 -36.60
CA ASP A 353 -1.41 17.44 -36.83
C ASP A 353 -0.49 17.38 -35.63
N LYS A 354 0.59 16.60 -35.72
CA LYS A 354 1.60 16.43 -34.67
C LYS A 354 2.48 17.66 -34.42
N LYS A 355 2.39 18.70 -35.27
CA LYS A 355 3.21 19.91 -35.14
C LYS A 355 2.57 20.95 -34.22
N VAL A 356 1.26 20.87 -33.99
CA VAL A 356 0.54 21.81 -33.14
C VAL A 356 0.88 21.65 -31.67
N SER A 357 0.63 22.71 -30.89
CA SER A 357 1.05 22.78 -29.50
C SER A 357 0.39 21.70 -28.61
N ALA A 358 -0.89 21.44 -28.85
CA ALA A 358 -1.62 20.43 -28.07
C ALA A 358 -1.08 19.02 -28.29
N ALA A 359 -0.89 18.62 -29.56
CA ALA A 359 -0.31 17.32 -29.90
C ALA A 359 1.11 17.18 -29.32
N TRP A 360 1.94 18.24 -29.47
CA TRP A 360 3.30 18.24 -28.94
C TRP A 360 3.31 18.00 -27.40
N PHE A 361 2.43 18.68 -26.66
CA PHE A 361 2.34 18.59 -25.22
C PHE A 361 1.76 17.22 -24.81
N PHE A 362 0.68 16.79 -25.46
CA PHE A 362 0.04 15.49 -25.18
C PHE A 362 1.02 14.33 -25.37
N ASP A 363 1.73 14.27 -26.51
CA ASP A 363 2.64 13.16 -26.80
C ASP A 363 3.84 13.09 -25.84
N ARG A 364 4.14 14.21 -25.15
CA ARG A 364 5.25 14.33 -24.21
C ARG A 364 4.85 14.31 -22.76
N SER A 365 3.55 14.28 -22.47
CA SER A 365 3.01 14.19 -21.13
C SER A 365 2.66 12.74 -20.77
N MET A 366 2.62 12.43 -19.50
CA MET A 366 2.14 11.14 -18.96
C MET A 366 1.20 11.39 -17.78
N VAL A 367 0.40 10.40 -17.45
CA VAL A 367 -0.38 10.40 -16.20
C VAL A 367 0.59 10.56 -15.04
N GLY A 368 0.26 11.45 -14.11
CA GLY A 368 1.13 11.81 -13.00
C GLY A 368 2.04 13.01 -13.24
N ASP A 369 2.11 13.58 -14.47
CA ASP A 369 2.78 14.87 -14.67
C ASP A 369 2.03 16.00 -13.98
N VAL A 370 2.77 17.02 -13.55
CA VAL A 370 2.22 18.16 -12.81
C VAL A 370 1.96 19.35 -13.72
N VAL A 371 0.79 19.96 -13.53
CA VAL A 371 0.41 21.23 -14.10
C VAL A 371 0.14 22.22 -12.97
N VAL A 372 0.91 23.28 -12.89
CA VAL A 372 0.75 24.37 -11.91
C VAL A 372 0.09 25.54 -12.59
N VAL A 373 -1.09 25.93 -12.14
CA VAL A 373 -1.77 27.16 -12.61
C VAL A 373 -1.56 28.25 -11.60
N LYS A 374 -1.21 29.43 -12.08
CA LYS A 374 -1.02 30.65 -11.26
C LYS A 374 -1.56 31.87 -11.94
N ASN A 375 -1.79 32.90 -11.15
CA ASN A 375 -2.27 34.21 -11.60
C ASN A 375 -3.63 34.17 -12.30
N SER A 376 -4.44 33.15 -12.02
CA SER A 376 -5.87 33.14 -12.27
C SER A 376 -6.59 33.92 -11.16
N HIS A 377 -7.82 34.34 -11.39
CA HIS A 377 -8.63 35.03 -10.38
C HIS A 377 -9.40 34.05 -9.49
N ASP A 378 -9.33 32.72 -9.77
CA ASP A 378 -9.97 31.70 -8.96
C ASP A 378 -9.17 31.35 -7.70
N GLN A 379 -9.80 30.58 -6.80
CA GLN A 379 -9.14 30.02 -5.64
C GLN A 379 -8.22 28.85 -6.01
N THR A 380 -7.46 28.34 -5.05
CA THR A 380 -6.67 27.14 -5.22
C THR A 380 -7.59 25.91 -5.26
N VAL A 381 -7.32 25.00 -6.19
CA VAL A 381 -8.06 23.73 -6.33
C VAL A 381 -8.04 22.93 -5.03
N ALA A 382 -9.19 22.38 -4.65
CA ALA A 382 -9.29 21.53 -3.47
C ALA A 382 -8.42 20.27 -3.60
N PRO A 383 -7.74 19.84 -2.53
CA PRO A 383 -6.81 18.71 -2.57
C PRO A 383 -7.44 17.38 -3.01
N ASP A 384 -8.71 17.15 -2.69
CA ASP A 384 -9.50 15.96 -3.03
C ASP A 384 -10.07 15.99 -4.46
N ASN A 385 -10.06 17.16 -5.11
CA ASN A 385 -10.57 17.35 -6.46
C ASN A 385 -9.59 16.87 -7.53
N GLY A 386 -9.42 15.57 -7.68
CA GLY A 386 -8.39 14.91 -8.46
C GLY A 386 -7.24 14.39 -7.59
N TYR A 387 -6.03 14.28 -8.13
CA TYR A 387 -4.82 13.90 -7.37
C TYR A 387 -4.05 15.14 -6.89
N ASN A 388 -4.79 16.10 -6.33
CA ASN A 388 -4.31 17.46 -6.10
C ASN A 388 -3.91 17.73 -4.64
N GLY A 389 -3.66 16.67 -3.87
CA GLY A 389 -3.20 16.71 -2.48
C GLY A 389 -1.89 17.49 -2.27
N TRP A 390 -1.15 17.83 -3.34
CA TRP A 390 0.02 18.69 -3.33
C TRP A 390 -0.26 20.15 -2.93
N ASN A 391 -1.52 20.54 -2.90
CA ASN A 391 -1.97 21.85 -2.40
C ASN A 391 -2.13 21.88 -0.87
N MET A 392 -1.96 20.77 -0.19
CA MET A 392 -1.90 20.70 1.28
C MET A 392 -0.46 20.82 1.77
N SER A 393 -0.29 21.49 2.93
CA SER A 393 0.98 21.45 3.63
C SER A 393 1.32 20.01 4.05
N TRP A 394 2.62 19.71 4.22
CA TRP A 394 3.02 18.38 4.70
C TRP A 394 2.52 18.10 6.14
N ALA A 395 2.41 19.14 6.96
CA ALA A 395 1.88 19.01 8.31
C ALA A 395 0.39 18.65 8.32
N ASP A 396 -0.41 19.23 7.40
CA ASP A 396 -1.83 18.88 7.28
C ASP A 396 -2.04 17.53 6.61
N TRP A 397 -1.15 17.14 5.68
CA TRP A 397 -1.19 15.83 5.05
C TRP A 397 -1.07 14.67 6.05
N LYS A 398 -0.28 14.85 7.11
CA LYS A 398 -0.03 13.83 8.14
C LYS A 398 -1.07 13.79 9.26
N LYS A 399 -2.09 14.63 9.21
CA LYS A 399 -3.23 14.59 10.14
C LYS A 399 -4.28 13.61 9.62
#